data_687ad536143d6ad0274888289e7644aa
#
_entry.id   687ad536143d6ad0274888289e7644aa
#
_cell.length_a   1.000
_cell.length_b   1.000
_cell.length_c   1.000
_cell.angle_alpha   90.00
_cell.angle_beta   90.00
_cell.angle_gamma   90.00
#
_symmetry.space_group_name_H-M   'P 1'
#
loop_
_entity.id
_entity.type
_entity.pdbx_description
1 polymer ?
#
loop_
_entity_poly.entity_id
_entity_poly.type
_entity_poly.pdbx_seq_one_letter_code
_entity_poly.pdbx_strand_id
1 'polypeptide(L)'
;MMLYCRLLGAVLLVCTGFAAGQAYCQRLWAQWRAVCGFERLLTYPADQLAFCALPSAELLAAAAEHPAFAAYCPPNAASFAELRLPPPLAKTCGAELHAGLHTIALCSRQQAPQTMRTLARNMTFLMKSIALGKEAFGLPKKE
;
A
#
# COMPACT_ATOMS: atom_id res chain seq x y z
N MET A 1 -45.26 24.84 -9.05
CA MET A 1 -44.94 23.42 -9.27
C MET A 1 -43.65 23.20 -10.04
N MET A 2 -43.45 23.79 -11.21
CA MET A 2 -42.18 23.59 -11.98
C MET A 2 -40.91 24.09 -11.24
N LEU A 3 -40.98 25.15 -10.49
CA LEU A 3 -39.84 25.69 -9.74
C LEU A 3 -39.35 24.75 -8.62
N TYR A 4 -40.28 24.15 -7.91
CA TYR A 4 -39.95 23.17 -6.84
C TYR A 4 -39.31 21.90 -7.38
N CYS A 5 -39.78 21.40 -8.54
CA CYS A 5 -39.18 20.23 -9.19
C CYS A 5 -37.74 20.51 -9.65
N ARG A 6 -37.47 21.71 -10.15
CA ARG A 6 -36.11 22.13 -10.55
C ARG A 6 -35.19 22.30 -9.37
N LEU A 7 -35.65 22.90 -8.28
CA LEU A 7 -34.90 23.03 -7.04
C LEU A 7 -34.58 21.64 -6.42
N LEU A 8 -35.56 20.76 -6.37
CA LEU A 8 -35.40 19.41 -5.85
C LEU A 8 -34.41 18.60 -6.67
N GLY A 9 -34.46 18.72 -8.00
CA GLY A 9 -33.50 18.10 -8.91
C GLY A 9 -32.07 18.62 -8.73
N ALA A 10 -31.91 19.93 -8.54
CA ALA A 10 -30.60 20.53 -8.28
C ALA A 10 -30.00 20.06 -6.96
N VAL A 11 -30.79 20.01 -5.89
CA VAL A 11 -30.35 19.52 -4.58
C VAL A 11 -29.94 18.05 -4.64
N LEU A 12 -30.73 17.22 -5.34
CA LEU A 12 -30.40 15.81 -5.53
C LEU A 12 -29.09 15.62 -6.29
N LEU A 13 -28.84 16.41 -7.35
CA LEU A 13 -27.59 16.37 -8.10
C LEU A 13 -26.38 16.75 -7.25
N VAL A 14 -26.50 17.78 -6.43
CA VAL A 14 -25.43 18.22 -5.51
C VAL A 14 -25.15 17.15 -4.46
N CYS A 15 -26.21 16.58 -3.85
CA CYS A 15 -26.07 15.51 -2.84
C CYS A 15 -25.42 14.25 -3.41
N THR A 16 -25.82 13.83 -4.61
CA THR A 16 -25.23 12.66 -5.26
C THR A 16 -23.78 12.89 -5.66
N GLY A 17 -23.46 14.07 -6.17
CA GLY A 17 -22.08 14.46 -6.49
C GLY A 17 -21.18 14.48 -5.25
N PHE A 18 -21.67 15.03 -4.16
CA PHE A 18 -20.94 15.08 -2.89
C PHE A 18 -20.73 13.69 -2.30
N ALA A 19 -21.75 12.84 -2.29
CA ALA A 19 -21.65 11.48 -1.80
C ALA A 19 -20.66 10.63 -2.62
N ALA A 20 -20.70 10.75 -3.96
CA ALA A 20 -19.76 10.09 -4.86
C ALA A 20 -18.33 10.57 -4.65
N GLY A 21 -18.12 11.87 -4.46
CA GLY A 21 -16.83 12.47 -4.15
C GLY A 21 -16.26 11.98 -2.83
N GLN A 22 -17.08 11.91 -1.77
CA GLN A 22 -16.66 11.35 -0.47
C GLN A 22 -16.28 9.87 -0.57
N ALA A 23 -17.06 9.07 -1.26
CA ALA A 23 -16.75 7.65 -1.46
C ALA A 23 -15.43 7.45 -2.21
N TYR A 24 -15.16 8.27 -3.23
CA TYR A 24 -13.91 8.27 -3.97
C TYR A 24 -12.72 8.66 -3.08
N CYS A 25 -12.84 9.73 -2.31
CA CYS A 25 -11.81 10.16 -1.35
C CYS A 25 -11.52 9.08 -0.31
N GLN A 26 -12.53 8.44 0.25
CA GLN A 26 -12.36 7.37 1.23
C GLN A 26 -11.59 6.17 0.64
N ARG A 27 -11.87 5.81 -0.62
CA ARG A 27 -11.11 4.76 -1.32
C ARG A 27 -9.65 5.13 -1.52
N LEU A 28 -9.37 6.36 -1.94
CA LEU A 28 -7.99 6.86 -2.07
C LEU A 28 -7.24 6.85 -0.75
N TRP A 29 -7.89 7.31 0.33
CA TRP A 29 -7.31 7.28 1.67
C TRP A 29 -7.05 5.87 2.18
N ALA A 30 -7.95 4.92 1.91
CA ALA A 30 -7.75 3.52 2.26
C ALA A 30 -6.56 2.91 1.51
N GLN A 31 -6.44 3.19 0.22
CA GLN A 31 -5.29 2.76 -0.59
C GLN A 31 -3.98 3.36 -0.09
N TRP A 32 -3.97 4.65 0.23
CA TRP A 32 -2.82 5.34 0.78
C TRP A 32 -2.38 4.76 2.13
N ARG A 33 -3.33 4.52 3.03
CA ARG A 33 -3.04 3.89 4.33
C ARG A 33 -2.45 2.49 4.16
N ALA A 34 -2.97 1.70 3.23
CA ALA A 34 -2.44 0.37 2.94
C ALA A 34 -0.99 0.43 2.46
N VAL A 35 -0.65 1.36 1.58
CA VAL A 35 0.72 1.57 1.10
C VAL A 35 1.65 2.01 2.22
N CYS A 36 1.23 2.99 3.03
CA CYS A 36 2.02 3.45 4.18
C CYS A 36 2.20 2.35 5.24
N GLY A 37 1.16 1.53 5.46
CA GLY A 37 1.25 0.38 6.36
C GLY A 37 2.25 -0.67 5.87
N PHE A 38 2.26 -0.96 4.58
CA PHE A 38 3.22 -1.89 3.99
C PHE A 38 4.65 -1.33 3.97
N GLU A 39 4.82 -0.04 3.72
CA GLU A 39 6.12 0.63 3.84
C GLU A 39 6.68 0.52 5.25
N ARG A 40 5.86 0.75 6.28
CA ARG A 40 6.25 0.57 7.68
C ARG A 40 6.59 -0.87 8.00
N LEU A 41 5.85 -1.83 7.44
CA LEU A 41 6.14 -3.24 7.58
C LEU A 41 7.52 -3.60 7.02
N LEU A 42 7.94 -3.03 5.89
CA LEU A 42 9.26 -3.25 5.32
C LEU A 42 10.36 -2.55 6.12
N THR A 43 10.09 -1.37 6.65
CA THR A 43 11.06 -0.57 7.40
C THR A 43 11.32 -1.15 8.79
N TYR A 44 10.31 -1.68 9.46
CA TYR A 44 10.41 -2.26 10.79
C TYR A 44 11.44 -3.41 10.88
N PRO A 45 11.37 -4.47 10.06
CA PRO A 45 12.38 -5.50 10.09
C PRO A 45 13.76 -5.02 9.61
N ALA A 46 13.83 -4.03 8.72
CA ALA A 46 15.09 -3.44 8.30
C ALA A 46 15.83 -2.78 9.48
N ASP A 47 15.10 -2.06 10.33
CA ASP A 47 15.67 -1.46 11.54
C ASP A 47 16.06 -2.53 12.58
N GLN A 48 15.22 -3.55 12.75
CA GLN A 48 15.54 -4.68 13.67
C GLN A 48 16.77 -5.48 13.21
N LEU A 49 16.91 -5.73 11.91
CA LEU A 49 18.09 -6.40 11.35
C LEU A 49 19.37 -5.57 11.49
N ALA A 50 19.26 -4.24 11.48
CA ALA A 50 20.41 -3.36 11.70
C ALA A 50 20.92 -3.39 13.14
N PHE A 51 20.01 -3.59 14.12
CA PHE A 51 20.33 -3.55 15.55
C PHE A 51 20.44 -4.93 16.21
N CYS A 52 19.68 -5.91 15.72
CA CYS A 52 19.58 -7.26 16.30
C CYS A 52 19.82 -8.32 15.23
N ALA A 53 20.67 -9.29 15.55
CA ALA A 53 20.96 -10.43 14.66
C ALA A 53 19.88 -11.53 14.74
N LEU A 54 18.60 -11.16 14.67
CA LEU A 54 17.49 -12.10 14.72
C LEU A 54 17.28 -12.80 13.37
N PRO A 55 16.92 -14.08 13.35
CA PRO A 55 16.55 -14.77 12.12
C PRO A 55 15.26 -14.20 11.53
N SER A 56 15.14 -14.23 10.19
CA SER A 56 14.00 -13.65 9.47
C SER A 56 12.65 -14.24 9.89
N ALA A 57 12.60 -15.52 10.23
CA ALA A 57 11.39 -16.19 10.71
C ALA A 57 10.88 -15.58 12.03
N GLU A 58 11.76 -15.29 12.98
CA GLU A 58 11.39 -14.66 14.25
C GLU A 58 10.95 -13.22 14.08
N LEU A 59 11.59 -12.47 13.18
CA LEU A 59 11.17 -11.11 12.84
C LEU A 59 9.78 -11.07 12.23
N LEU A 60 9.48 -11.99 11.33
CA LEU A 60 8.16 -12.11 10.71
C LEU A 60 7.10 -12.56 11.72
N ALA A 61 7.43 -13.46 12.63
CA ALA A 61 6.55 -13.87 13.72
C ALA A 61 6.23 -12.68 14.65
N ALA A 62 7.23 -11.91 15.05
CA ALA A 62 7.03 -10.71 15.86
C ALA A 62 6.20 -9.64 15.12
N ALA A 63 6.42 -9.45 13.82
CA ALA A 63 5.63 -8.55 13.00
C ALA A 63 4.17 -9.02 12.86
N ALA A 64 3.93 -10.33 12.77
CA ALA A 64 2.58 -10.90 12.70
C ALA A 64 1.77 -10.69 13.98
N GLU A 65 2.41 -10.60 15.13
CA GLU A 65 1.77 -10.28 16.42
C GLU A 65 1.37 -8.78 16.51
N HIS A 66 2.02 -7.93 15.75
CA HIS A 66 1.71 -6.50 15.77
C HIS A 66 0.41 -6.22 14.98
N PRO A 67 -0.60 -5.55 15.59
CA PRO A 67 -1.91 -5.37 14.97
C PRO A 67 -1.87 -4.60 13.64
N ALA A 68 -0.90 -3.71 13.45
CA ALA A 68 -0.72 -2.96 12.22
C ALA A 68 -0.21 -3.82 11.04
N PHE A 69 0.48 -4.92 11.31
CA PHE A 69 1.15 -5.75 10.31
C PHE A 69 0.51 -7.13 10.12
N ALA A 70 -0.39 -7.52 11.00
CA ALA A 70 -1.05 -8.82 10.98
C ALA A 70 -1.77 -9.13 9.66
N ALA A 71 -2.31 -8.10 8.98
CA ALA A 71 -2.99 -8.24 7.70
C ALA A 71 -2.04 -8.63 6.54
N TYR A 72 -0.76 -8.29 6.64
CA TYR A 72 0.25 -8.50 5.59
C TYR A 72 1.16 -9.69 5.87
N CYS A 73 1.31 -10.08 7.13
CA CYS A 73 2.13 -11.20 7.55
C CYS A 73 1.25 -12.43 7.81
N PRO A 74 1.35 -13.51 7.02
CA PRO A 74 0.73 -14.78 7.38
C PRO A 74 1.41 -15.35 8.64
N PRO A 75 0.65 -16.04 9.54
CA PRO A 75 1.16 -16.48 10.84
C PRO A 75 2.33 -17.48 10.76
N ASN A 76 2.48 -18.16 9.63
CA ASN A 76 3.53 -19.17 9.41
C ASN A 76 4.55 -18.74 8.35
N ALA A 77 4.69 -17.42 8.08
CA ALA A 77 5.66 -16.94 7.12
C ALA A 77 7.10 -17.21 7.57
N ALA A 78 7.84 -17.96 6.78
CA ALA A 78 9.25 -18.24 6.99
C ALA A 78 10.18 -17.28 6.25
N SER A 79 9.66 -16.59 5.21
CA SER A 79 10.41 -15.75 4.30
C SER A 79 9.63 -14.48 3.94
N PHE A 80 10.35 -13.40 3.63
CA PHE A 80 9.75 -12.15 3.16
C PHE A 80 9.00 -12.31 1.83
N ALA A 81 9.31 -13.32 1.04
CA ALA A 81 8.59 -13.63 -0.20
C ALA A 81 7.13 -14.06 0.04
N GLU A 82 6.80 -14.52 1.24
CA GLU A 82 5.45 -14.97 1.63
C GLU A 82 4.54 -13.84 2.12
N LEU A 83 5.03 -12.61 2.19
CA LEU A 83 4.24 -11.45 2.60
C LEU A 83 3.08 -11.20 1.63
N ARG A 84 1.93 -10.87 2.20
CA ARG A 84 0.74 -10.53 1.44
C ARG A 84 0.78 -9.07 1.01
N LEU A 85 0.68 -8.83 -0.29
CA LEU A 85 0.58 -7.49 -0.82
C LEU A 85 -0.83 -6.93 -0.65
N PRO A 86 -0.97 -5.65 -0.25
CA PRO A 86 -2.27 -5.01 -0.26
C PRO A 86 -2.84 -4.93 -1.68
N PRO A 87 -4.18 -5.03 -1.88
CA PRO A 87 -4.82 -5.09 -3.20
C PRO A 87 -4.41 -3.97 -4.16
N PRO A 88 -4.28 -2.69 -3.73
CA PRO A 88 -3.87 -1.63 -4.63
C PRO A 88 -2.44 -1.79 -5.14
N LEU A 89 -1.52 -2.27 -4.31
CA LEU A 89 -0.14 -2.55 -4.71
C LEU A 89 -0.02 -3.78 -5.61
N ALA A 90 -0.78 -4.83 -5.33
CA ALA A 90 -0.81 -6.03 -6.14
C ALA A 90 -1.28 -5.77 -7.57
N LYS A 91 -2.24 -4.87 -7.75
CA LYS A 91 -2.75 -4.48 -9.08
C LYS A 91 -1.79 -3.58 -9.86
N THR A 92 -1.05 -2.72 -9.18
CA THR A 92 -0.24 -1.69 -9.83
C THR A 92 1.19 -2.15 -10.10
N CYS A 93 1.82 -2.77 -9.14
CA CYS A 93 3.23 -3.17 -9.19
C CYS A 93 3.50 -4.51 -8.47
N GLY A 94 2.51 -5.41 -8.49
CA GLY A 94 2.58 -6.69 -7.79
C GLY A 94 3.77 -7.56 -8.22
N ALA A 95 4.03 -7.67 -9.52
CA ALA A 95 5.15 -8.44 -10.05
C ALA A 95 6.51 -7.89 -9.62
N GLU A 96 6.70 -6.58 -9.67
CA GLU A 96 7.93 -5.91 -9.26
C GLU A 96 8.17 -6.03 -7.76
N LEU A 97 7.13 -5.89 -6.95
CA LEU A 97 7.19 -6.06 -5.50
C LEU A 97 7.49 -7.51 -5.11
N HIS A 98 6.87 -8.48 -5.77
CA HIS A 98 7.18 -9.89 -5.54
C HIS A 98 8.63 -10.21 -5.88
N ALA A 99 9.14 -9.71 -7.01
CA ALA A 99 10.54 -9.87 -7.39
C ALA A 99 11.48 -9.21 -6.36
N GLY A 100 11.13 -8.01 -5.87
CA GLY A 100 11.87 -7.31 -4.82
C GLY A 100 11.89 -8.07 -3.50
N LEU A 101 10.76 -8.59 -3.05
CA LEU A 101 10.65 -9.42 -1.84
C LEU A 101 11.43 -10.73 -1.96
N HIS A 102 11.38 -11.35 -3.12
CA HIS A 102 12.17 -12.55 -3.40
C HIS A 102 13.67 -12.25 -3.35
N THR A 103 14.10 -11.13 -3.90
CA THR A 103 15.48 -10.65 -3.83
C THR A 103 15.93 -10.43 -2.38
N ILE A 104 15.07 -9.82 -1.55
CA ILE A 104 15.34 -9.64 -0.12
C ILE A 104 15.50 -10.99 0.59
N ALA A 105 14.67 -11.96 0.26
CA ALA A 105 14.75 -13.30 0.84
C ALA A 105 16.07 -14.02 0.52
N LEU A 106 16.66 -13.72 -0.64
CA LEU A 106 17.94 -14.28 -1.10
C LEU A 106 19.16 -13.47 -0.65
N CYS A 107 18.98 -12.20 -0.22
CA CYS A 107 20.07 -11.35 0.21
C CYS A 107 20.71 -11.82 1.51
N SER A 108 22.01 -11.53 1.64
CA SER A 108 22.72 -11.70 2.91
C SER A 108 22.18 -10.75 3.98
N ARG A 109 22.31 -11.13 5.27
CA ARG A 109 21.87 -10.32 6.41
C ARG A 109 22.36 -8.87 6.38
N GLN A 110 23.54 -8.61 5.85
CA GLN A 110 24.13 -7.27 5.78
C GLN A 110 23.47 -6.39 4.73
N GLN A 111 23.01 -6.97 3.62
CA GLN A 111 22.42 -6.24 2.49
C GLN A 111 20.90 -6.12 2.59
N ALA A 112 20.23 -7.02 3.29
CA ALA A 112 18.79 -7.06 3.42
C ALA A 112 18.16 -5.74 3.92
N PRO A 113 18.67 -5.06 4.99
CA PRO A 113 18.07 -3.83 5.46
C PRO A 113 18.15 -2.69 4.44
N GLN A 114 19.23 -2.56 3.70
CA GLN A 114 19.36 -1.55 2.66
C GLN A 114 18.41 -1.81 1.49
N THR A 115 18.31 -3.06 1.07
CA THR A 115 17.40 -3.47 0.00
C THR A 115 15.94 -3.24 0.38
N MET A 116 15.56 -3.54 1.61
CA MET A 116 14.21 -3.26 2.15
C MET A 116 13.88 -1.78 2.16
N ARG A 117 14.79 -0.94 2.62
CA ARG A 117 14.61 0.52 2.64
C ARG A 117 14.50 1.10 1.23
N THR A 118 15.30 0.60 0.30
CA THR A 118 15.25 1.01 -1.10
C THR A 118 13.93 0.60 -1.74
N LEU A 119 13.47 -0.62 -1.50
CA LEU A 119 12.19 -1.11 -2.00
C LEU A 119 11.02 -0.30 -1.44
N ALA A 120 11.00 -0.02 -0.15
CA ALA A 120 9.98 0.80 0.51
C ALA A 120 9.92 2.22 -0.08
N ARG A 121 11.08 2.83 -0.29
CA ARG A 121 11.19 4.17 -0.89
C ARG A 121 10.71 4.20 -2.33
N ASN A 122 11.10 3.24 -3.14
CA ASN A 122 10.68 3.13 -4.54
C ASN A 122 9.18 2.90 -4.65
N MET A 123 8.61 2.07 -3.79
CA MET A 123 7.18 1.82 -3.73
C MET A 123 6.38 3.09 -3.42
N THR A 124 6.80 3.85 -2.42
CA THR A 124 6.15 5.11 -2.06
C THR A 124 6.26 6.13 -3.19
N PHE A 125 7.40 6.23 -3.85
CA PHE A 125 7.59 7.11 -4.99
C PHE A 125 6.69 6.75 -6.17
N LEU A 126 6.61 5.46 -6.52
CA LEU A 126 5.75 4.96 -7.59
C LEU A 126 4.27 5.27 -7.31
N MET A 127 3.81 5.03 -6.10
CA MET A 127 2.43 5.32 -5.73
C MET A 127 2.11 6.81 -5.74
N LYS A 128 3.03 7.67 -5.30
CA LYS A 128 2.89 9.12 -5.39
C LYS A 128 2.82 9.59 -6.84
N SER A 129 3.68 9.08 -7.70
CA SER A 129 3.68 9.47 -9.11
C SER A 129 2.42 9.02 -9.85
N ILE A 130 1.87 7.84 -9.52
CA ILE A 130 0.61 7.35 -10.07
C ILE A 130 -0.57 8.20 -9.58
N ALA A 131 -0.62 8.53 -8.30
CA ALA A 131 -1.67 9.37 -7.72
C ALA A 131 -1.66 10.78 -8.36
N LEU A 132 -0.50 11.43 -8.41
CA LEU A 132 -0.32 12.74 -9.03
C LEU A 132 -0.63 12.73 -10.53
N GLY A 133 -0.22 11.68 -11.24
CA GLY A 133 -0.50 11.53 -12.68
C GLY A 133 -1.99 11.37 -12.98
N LYS A 134 -2.74 10.67 -12.13
CA LYS A 134 -4.20 10.55 -12.27
C LYS A 134 -4.94 11.86 -11.98
N GLU A 135 -4.49 12.61 -10.99
CA GLU A 135 -5.11 13.89 -10.63
C GLU A 135 -4.79 15.01 -11.64
N ALA A 136 -3.54 15.08 -12.11
CA ALA A 136 -3.09 16.15 -12.99
C ALA A 136 -3.65 16.06 -14.41
N PHE A 137 -3.92 14.87 -14.93
CA PHE A 137 -4.26 14.71 -16.35
C PHE A 137 -5.67 14.19 -16.62
N GLY A 138 -6.42 13.71 -15.66
CA GLY A 138 -7.80 13.23 -15.84
C GLY A 138 -7.98 12.24 -17.02
N LEU A 139 -6.89 11.72 -17.54
CA LEU A 139 -6.88 10.88 -18.72
C LEU A 139 -7.35 9.46 -18.41
N PRO A 140 -8.38 8.97 -19.09
CA PRO A 140 -8.70 7.55 -19.02
C PRO A 140 -7.51 6.75 -19.53
N LYS A 141 -7.07 5.78 -18.77
CA LYS A 141 -6.12 4.79 -19.25
C LYS A 141 -6.69 4.18 -20.52
N LYS A 142 -6.07 4.44 -21.66
CA LYS A 142 -6.26 3.60 -22.83
C LYS A 142 -5.66 2.23 -22.46
N GLU A 143 -6.54 1.25 -22.43
CA GLU A 143 -6.13 -0.15 -22.44
C GLU A 143 -5.28 -0.46 -23.66
#